data_3dc4d1ec4c54a1c4f070c1cd0e8fe56e
#
_entry.id   3dc4d1ec4c54a1c4f070c1cd0e8fe56e
#
_cell.length_a   1.000
_cell.length_b   1.000
_cell.length_c   1.000
_cell.angle_alpha   90.00
_cell.angle_beta   90.00
_cell.angle_gamma   90.00
#
_symmetry.space_group_name_H-M   'P 1'
#
loop_
_entity.id
_entity.type
_entity.pdbx_description
1 polymer ?
#
loop_
_entity_poly.entity_id
_entity_poly.type
_entity_poly.pdbx_seq_one_letter_code
_entity_poly.pdbx_strand_id
1 'polypeptide(L)'
;LEVAKVIAEVDASVFVLDFVPNASAEQMKERMEAFYRIIRCKHPATPVIFIEDPIFTHTLYDERIAKEVQRKNDTLKEIFNRLKKENEKNIIFISSKNMLGEDGEATIDGIHFTDLGMMRYADFVCPIIKKAIK
;
A
#
# COMPACT_ATOMS: atom_id res chain seq x y z
N LEU A 1 -7.72 -6.18 14.27
CA LEU A 1 -7.71 -7.32 13.33
C LEU A 1 -9.10 -7.77 12.89
N GLU A 2 -10.17 -7.24 13.49
CA GLU A 2 -11.55 -7.61 13.12
C GLU A 2 -11.87 -7.26 11.66
N VAL A 3 -11.39 -6.10 11.18
CA VAL A 3 -11.52 -5.70 9.77
C VAL A 3 -10.91 -6.73 8.81
N ALA A 4 -9.77 -7.34 9.17
CA ALA A 4 -9.15 -8.39 8.36
C ALA A 4 -10.05 -9.62 8.22
N LYS A 5 -10.77 -10.00 9.29
CA LYS A 5 -11.71 -11.13 9.26
C LYS A 5 -12.88 -10.84 8.33
N VAL A 6 -13.42 -9.61 8.38
CA VAL A 6 -14.52 -9.19 7.49
C VAL A 6 -14.06 -9.15 6.03
N ILE A 7 -12.88 -8.58 5.75
CA ILE A 7 -12.31 -8.54 4.40
C ILE A 7 -12.07 -9.96 3.87
N ALA A 8 -11.62 -10.87 4.72
CA ALA A 8 -11.39 -12.27 4.34
C ALA A 8 -12.67 -13.06 3.99
N GLU A 9 -13.87 -12.52 4.28
CA GLU A 9 -15.13 -13.13 3.81
C GLU A 9 -15.48 -12.76 2.36
N VAL A 10 -14.78 -11.77 1.79
CA VAL A 10 -15.06 -11.30 0.42
C VAL A 10 -14.38 -12.22 -0.59
N ASP A 11 -15.14 -12.74 -1.54
CA ASP A 11 -14.62 -13.49 -2.70
C ASP A 11 -14.03 -12.48 -3.71
N ALA A 12 -12.75 -12.20 -3.56
CA ALA A 12 -12.04 -11.20 -4.34
C ALA A 12 -11.01 -11.83 -5.28
N SER A 13 -10.87 -11.27 -6.48
CA SER A 13 -9.82 -11.66 -7.43
C SER A 13 -8.44 -11.12 -7.04
N VAL A 14 -8.38 -10.11 -6.20
CA VAL A 14 -7.16 -9.49 -5.66
C VAL A 14 -7.48 -8.70 -4.40
N PHE A 15 -6.60 -8.73 -3.42
CA PHE A 15 -6.66 -7.84 -2.27
C PHE A 15 -5.60 -6.76 -2.40
N VAL A 16 -6.00 -5.49 -2.25
CA VAL A 16 -5.09 -4.34 -2.30
C VAL A 16 -5.02 -3.71 -0.92
N LEU A 17 -3.85 -3.76 -0.30
CA LEU A 17 -3.60 -3.20 1.03
C LEU A 17 -3.03 -1.79 0.89
N ASP A 18 -3.93 -0.82 0.81
CA ASP A 18 -3.65 0.61 0.62
C ASP A 18 -4.07 1.41 1.85
N PHE A 19 -3.50 1.08 3.01
CA PHE A 19 -3.83 1.72 4.28
C PHE A 19 -2.63 2.42 4.96
N VAL A 20 -1.47 2.39 4.33
CA VAL A 20 -0.24 2.96 4.91
C VAL A 20 -0.40 4.44 5.28
N PRO A 21 -1.08 5.29 4.48
CA PRO A 21 -1.35 6.67 4.88
C PRO A 21 -2.03 6.81 6.25
N ASN A 22 -2.91 5.87 6.59
CA ASN A 22 -3.77 5.88 7.78
C ASN A 22 -3.23 5.05 8.95
N ALA A 23 -2.04 4.48 8.84
CA ALA A 23 -1.40 3.68 9.89
C ALA A 23 -0.06 4.27 10.30
N SER A 24 0.29 4.18 11.59
CA SER A 24 1.67 4.47 12.00
C SER A 24 2.59 3.28 11.73
N ALA A 25 3.90 3.51 11.69
CA ALA A 25 4.88 2.45 11.53
C ALA A 25 4.79 1.41 12.67
N GLU A 26 4.48 1.86 13.90
CA GLU A 26 4.28 0.99 15.06
C GLU A 26 3.06 0.08 14.88
N GLN A 27 1.93 0.66 14.44
CA GLN A 27 0.71 -0.11 14.16
C GLN A 27 0.94 -1.16 13.06
N MET A 28 1.70 -0.79 12.02
CA MET A 28 2.05 -1.74 10.97
C MET A 28 2.94 -2.87 11.49
N LYS A 29 3.97 -2.57 12.27
CA LYS A 29 4.84 -3.59 12.90
C LYS A 29 4.05 -4.55 13.77
N GLU A 30 3.08 -4.04 14.53
CA GLU A 30 2.26 -4.83 15.45
C GLU A 30 1.23 -5.70 14.72
N ARG A 31 0.59 -5.19 13.63
CA ARG A 31 -0.68 -5.75 13.14
C ARG A 31 -0.66 -6.22 11.68
N MET A 32 0.20 -5.65 10.84
CA MET A 32 0.07 -5.83 9.40
C MET A 32 0.31 -7.28 8.96
N GLU A 33 1.30 -7.96 9.52
CA GLU A 33 1.54 -9.36 9.20
C GLU A 33 0.36 -10.24 9.62
N ALA A 34 -0.15 -10.05 10.84
CA ALA A 34 -1.34 -10.78 11.32
C ALA A 34 -2.57 -10.49 10.45
N PHE A 35 -2.75 -9.23 10.01
CA PHE A 35 -3.80 -8.83 9.07
C PHE A 35 -3.68 -9.60 7.75
N TYR A 36 -2.50 -9.63 7.16
CA TYR A 36 -2.21 -10.38 5.95
C TYR A 36 -2.46 -11.88 6.13
N ARG A 37 -2.00 -12.49 7.24
CA ARG A 37 -2.17 -13.91 7.53
C ARG A 37 -3.64 -14.33 7.61
N ILE A 38 -4.51 -13.49 8.16
CA ILE A 38 -5.95 -13.74 8.20
C ILE A 38 -6.52 -13.84 6.77
N ILE A 39 -6.17 -12.89 5.89
CA ILE A 39 -6.61 -12.94 4.50
C ILE A 39 -6.03 -14.16 3.79
N ARG A 40 -4.73 -14.41 3.92
CA ARG A 40 -4.04 -15.51 3.24
C ARG A 40 -4.56 -16.88 3.65
N CYS A 41 -4.96 -17.05 4.91
CA CYS A 41 -5.54 -18.30 5.41
C CYS A 41 -6.81 -18.70 4.65
N LYS A 42 -7.69 -17.74 4.32
CA LYS A 42 -8.91 -17.99 3.54
C LYS A 42 -8.68 -17.98 2.02
N HIS A 43 -7.72 -17.20 1.57
CA HIS A 43 -7.41 -16.98 0.16
C HIS A 43 -5.97 -17.37 -0.17
N PRO A 44 -5.65 -18.68 -0.17
CA PRO A 44 -4.25 -19.14 -0.28
C PRO A 44 -3.59 -18.80 -1.62
N ALA A 45 -4.37 -18.64 -2.70
CA ALA A 45 -3.88 -18.38 -4.04
C ALA A 45 -4.13 -16.93 -4.53
N THR A 46 -5.05 -16.21 -3.91
CA THR A 46 -5.42 -14.86 -4.36
C THR A 46 -4.26 -13.88 -4.21
N PRO A 47 -3.95 -13.07 -5.23
CA PRO A 47 -2.91 -12.05 -5.12
C PRO A 47 -3.21 -11.03 -4.02
N VAL A 48 -2.17 -10.64 -3.27
CA VAL A 48 -2.23 -9.56 -2.30
C VAL A 48 -1.20 -8.51 -2.66
N ILE A 49 -1.65 -7.29 -2.86
CA ILE A 49 -0.83 -6.14 -3.24
C ILE A 49 -0.61 -5.26 -2.02
N PHE A 50 0.65 -4.93 -1.74
CA PHE A 50 1.08 -3.99 -0.71
C PHE A 50 1.50 -2.71 -1.38
N ILE A 51 0.88 -1.58 -1.04
CA ILE A 51 1.17 -0.27 -1.63
C ILE A 51 1.82 0.64 -0.59
N GLU A 52 2.94 1.27 -0.97
CA GLU A 52 3.58 2.31 -0.17
C GLU A 52 2.68 3.55 -0.03
N ASP A 53 2.89 4.29 1.05
CA ASP A 53 2.36 5.65 1.23
C ASP A 53 2.87 6.54 0.08
N PRO A 54 2.00 7.19 -0.69
CA PRO A 54 2.42 8.09 -1.76
C PRO A 54 3.38 9.18 -1.26
N ILE A 55 4.29 9.60 -2.10
CA ILE A 55 5.10 10.80 -1.86
C ILE A 55 4.23 12.01 -2.18
N PHE A 56 3.61 12.56 -1.15
CA PHE A 56 2.71 13.71 -1.26
C PHE A 56 3.47 15.01 -1.47
N THR A 57 2.81 15.99 -2.06
CA THR A 57 3.36 17.34 -2.23
C THR A 57 3.86 17.95 -0.90
N HIS A 58 3.16 17.67 0.20
CA HIS A 58 3.53 18.12 1.54
C HIS A 58 4.94 17.65 1.99
N THR A 59 5.38 16.47 1.53
CA THR A 59 6.72 15.95 1.84
C THR A 59 7.85 16.81 1.25
N LEU A 60 7.56 17.63 0.25
CA LEU A 60 8.55 18.53 -0.38
C LEU A 60 8.85 19.75 0.51
N TYR A 61 7.96 20.10 1.43
CA TYR A 61 8.02 21.32 2.23
C TYR A 61 8.11 21.08 3.73
N ASP A 62 7.73 19.88 4.21
CA ASP A 62 7.83 19.50 5.63
C ASP A 62 8.68 18.23 5.79
N GLU A 63 9.90 18.45 6.30
CA GLU A 63 10.86 17.36 6.51
C GLU A 63 10.39 16.31 7.54
N ARG A 64 9.55 16.70 8.50
CA ARG A 64 8.99 15.76 9.50
C ARG A 64 8.01 14.81 8.82
N ILE A 65 7.16 15.33 7.94
CA ILE A 65 6.21 14.52 7.15
C ILE A 65 6.99 13.62 6.19
N ALA A 66 8.01 14.15 5.51
CA ALA A 66 8.85 13.34 4.63
C ALA A 66 9.51 12.16 5.36
N LYS A 67 10.07 12.40 6.55
CA LYS A 67 10.67 11.36 7.39
C LYS A 67 9.63 10.33 7.86
N GLU A 68 8.43 10.76 8.21
CA GLU A 68 7.36 9.85 8.64
C GLU A 68 6.85 8.97 7.50
N VAL A 69 6.62 9.54 6.31
CA VAL A 69 6.26 8.77 5.11
C VAL A 69 7.36 7.76 4.78
N GLN A 70 8.62 8.18 4.80
CA GLN A 70 9.74 7.27 4.56
C GLN A 70 9.78 6.15 5.59
N ARG A 71 9.62 6.45 6.88
CA ARG A 71 9.61 5.47 7.97
C ARG A 71 8.49 4.43 7.80
N LYS A 72 7.30 4.86 7.38
CA LYS A 72 6.16 3.97 7.09
C LYS A 72 6.49 3.06 5.90
N ASN A 73 7.02 3.62 4.81
CA ASN A 73 7.36 2.87 3.61
C ASN A 73 8.48 1.86 3.85
N ASP A 74 9.50 2.23 4.62
CA ASP A 74 10.56 1.30 5.05
C ASP A 74 9.98 0.16 5.88
N THR A 75 9.06 0.46 6.80
CA THR A 75 8.39 -0.56 7.61
C THR A 75 7.57 -1.52 6.76
N LEU A 76 6.81 -1.00 5.78
CA LEU A 76 6.05 -1.84 4.83
C LEU A 76 6.99 -2.77 4.06
N LYS A 77 8.08 -2.22 3.55
CA LYS A 77 9.08 -2.96 2.78
C LYS A 77 9.78 -4.04 3.61
N GLU A 78 10.08 -3.76 4.88
CA GLU A 78 10.64 -4.75 5.81
C GLU A 78 9.67 -5.93 6.01
N ILE A 79 8.38 -5.64 6.25
CA ILE A 79 7.34 -6.67 6.41
C ILE A 79 7.21 -7.50 5.14
N PHE A 80 7.11 -6.85 3.98
CA PHE A 80 7.02 -7.53 2.69
C PHE A 80 8.22 -8.44 2.43
N ASN A 81 9.44 -7.95 2.68
CA ASN A 81 10.66 -8.73 2.49
C ASN A 81 10.74 -9.95 3.42
N ARG A 82 10.21 -9.83 4.65
CA ARG A 82 10.11 -10.96 5.59
C ARG A 82 9.16 -12.03 5.03
N LEU A 83 7.97 -11.65 4.58
CA LEU A 83 7.03 -12.56 3.93
C LEU A 83 7.64 -13.26 2.71
N LYS A 84 8.41 -12.53 1.88
CA LYS A 84 9.12 -13.12 0.74
C LYS A 84 10.18 -14.15 1.16
N LYS A 85 10.91 -13.89 2.24
CA LYS A 85 11.90 -14.85 2.79
C LYS A 85 11.23 -16.12 3.32
N GLU A 86 10.00 -16.03 3.78
CA GLU A 86 9.17 -17.17 4.20
C GLU A 86 8.49 -17.90 3.03
N ASN A 87 8.89 -17.59 1.78
CA ASN A 87 8.35 -18.16 0.55
C ASN A 87 6.87 -17.88 0.28
N GLU A 88 6.30 -16.82 0.87
CA GLU A 88 4.95 -16.38 0.52
C GLU A 88 4.84 -16.08 -0.98
N LYS A 89 3.82 -16.67 -1.59
CA LYS A 89 3.54 -16.54 -3.03
C LYS A 89 2.41 -15.55 -3.28
N ASN A 90 2.30 -15.11 -4.52
CA ASN A 90 1.23 -14.21 -4.97
C ASN A 90 1.13 -12.94 -4.09
N ILE A 91 2.29 -12.40 -3.67
CA ILE A 91 2.39 -11.08 -3.05
C ILE A 91 3.15 -10.14 -3.97
N ILE A 92 2.64 -8.92 -4.10
CA ILE A 92 3.16 -7.89 -5.00
C ILE A 92 3.41 -6.62 -4.18
N PHE A 93 4.52 -5.95 -4.45
CA PHE A 93 4.86 -4.69 -3.83
C PHE A 93 4.77 -3.56 -4.84
N ILE A 94 4.09 -2.47 -4.49
CA ILE A 94 4.01 -1.25 -5.29
C ILE A 94 4.76 -0.15 -4.54
N SER A 95 5.84 0.32 -5.15
CA SER A 95 6.58 1.49 -4.64
C SER A 95 5.87 2.78 -5.05
N SER A 96 5.91 3.76 -4.16
CA SER A 96 5.32 5.09 -4.39
C SER A 96 6.11 5.98 -5.35
N LYS A 97 7.29 5.53 -5.78
CA LYS A 97 8.14 6.32 -6.68
C LYS A 97 7.42 6.64 -8.00
N ASN A 98 7.35 7.93 -8.33
CA ASN A 98 6.68 8.47 -9.53
C ASN A 98 5.17 8.21 -9.62
N MET A 99 4.52 7.80 -8.53
CA MET A 99 3.10 7.46 -8.50
C MET A 99 2.20 8.66 -8.79
N LEU A 100 2.55 9.84 -8.26
CA LEU A 100 1.74 11.06 -8.37
C LEU A 100 2.30 12.11 -9.34
N GLY A 101 3.48 11.87 -9.94
CA GLY A 101 4.21 12.88 -10.71
C GLY A 101 5.04 13.81 -9.82
N GLU A 102 5.75 14.77 -10.44
CA GLU A 102 6.73 15.61 -9.75
C GLU A 102 6.39 17.12 -9.84
N ASP A 103 5.25 17.47 -10.40
CA ASP A 103 4.83 18.88 -10.62
C ASP A 103 4.08 19.51 -9.45
N GLY A 104 3.77 18.72 -8.41
CA GLY A 104 3.03 19.18 -7.23
C GLY A 104 1.53 19.33 -7.41
N GLU A 105 0.98 19.03 -8.59
CA GLU A 105 -0.44 19.26 -8.94
C GLU A 105 -1.37 18.09 -8.51
N ALA A 106 -0.80 17.00 -7.99
CA ALA A 106 -1.57 15.81 -7.67
C ALA A 106 -2.38 15.90 -6.37
N THR A 107 -2.17 16.92 -5.53
CA THR A 107 -2.86 17.07 -4.25
C THR A 107 -3.44 18.48 -4.08
N ILE A 108 -4.61 18.57 -3.40
CA ILE A 108 -5.32 19.85 -3.19
C ILE A 108 -4.80 20.59 -1.94
N ASP A 109 -4.43 19.85 -0.91
CA ASP A 109 -3.97 20.38 0.39
C ASP A 109 -2.59 19.84 0.80
N GLY A 110 -1.88 19.24 -0.16
CA GLY A 110 -0.59 18.61 0.08
C GLY A 110 -0.67 17.11 0.41
N ILE A 111 -1.88 16.55 0.62
CA ILE A 111 -2.13 15.16 1.00
C ILE A 111 -3.23 14.53 0.14
N HIS A 112 -4.44 15.12 0.12
CA HIS A 112 -5.59 14.56 -0.59
C HIS A 112 -5.50 14.82 -2.09
N PHE A 113 -5.80 13.79 -2.88
CA PHE A 113 -5.64 13.84 -4.33
C PHE A 113 -6.63 14.80 -5.00
N THR A 114 -6.14 15.54 -6.00
CA THR A 114 -6.94 16.17 -7.03
C THR A 114 -7.47 15.13 -8.01
N ASP A 115 -8.35 15.51 -8.93
CA ASP A 115 -8.77 14.64 -10.03
C ASP A 115 -7.56 14.14 -10.83
N LEU A 116 -6.57 15.02 -11.07
CA LEU A 116 -5.31 14.66 -11.72
C LEU A 116 -4.52 13.64 -10.89
N GLY A 117 -4.46 13.82 -9.57
CA GLY A 117 -3.81 12.87 -8.65
C GLY A 117 -4.48 11.50 -8.68
N MET A 118 -5.83 11.47 -8.67
CA MET A 118 -6.59 10.23 -8.79
C MET A 118 -6.35 9.53 -10.13
N MET A 119 -6.29 10.27 -11.23
CA MET A 119 -5.99 9.72 -12.56
C MET A 119 -4.58 9.11 -12.59
N ARG A 120 -3.57 9.83 -12.11
CA ARG A 120 -2.18 9.35 -12.04
C ARG A 120 -2.04 8.11 -11.18
N TYR A 121 -2.68 8.11 -10.03
CA TYR A 121 -2.72 6.94 -9.12
C TYR A 121 -3.35 5.74 -9.83
N ALA A 122 -4.50 5.92 -10.47
CA ALA A 122 -5.17 4.86 -11.22
C ALA A 122 -4.31 4.34 -12.37
N ASP A 123 -3.71 5.23 -13.17
CA ASP A 123 -2.84 4.87 -14.29
C ASP A 123 -1.61 4.08 -13.84
N PHE A 124 -1.12 4.38 -12.64
CA PHE A 124 0.02 3.69 -12.05
C PHE A 124 -0.36 2.30 -11.50
N VAL A 125 -1.46 2.18 -10.77
CA VAL A 125 -1.85 0.97 -10.04
C VAL A 125 -2.63 -0.02 -10.90
N CYS A 126 -3.54 0.45 -11.78
CA CYS A 126 -4.40 -0.43 -12.58
C CYS A 126 -3.66 -1.44 -13.46
N PRO A 127 -2.55 -1.11 -14.15
CA PRO A 127 -1.81 -2.09 -14.92
C PRO A 127 -1.27 -3.26 -14.07
N ILE A 128 -0.86 -2.96 -12.84
CA ILE A 128 -0.32 -3.96 -11.90
C ILE A 128 -1.46 -4.87 -11.41
N ILE A 129 -2.61 -4.30 -11.06
CA ILE A 129 -3.81 -5.06 -10.68
C ILE A 129 -4.24 -5.96 -11.84
N LYS A 130 -4.36 -5.42 -13.06
CA LYS A 130 -4.74 -6.20 -14.25
C LYS A 130 -3.80 -7.37 -14.53
N LYS A 131 -2.51 -7.22 -14.22
CA LYS A 131 -1.52 -8.30 -14.36
C LYS A 131 -1.66 -9.33 -13.24
N ALA A 132 -2.01 -8.91 -12.05
CA ALA A 132 -2.14 -9.79 -10.89
C ALA A 132 -3.34 -10.75 -11.00
N ILE A 133 -4.44 -10.33 -11.65
CA ILE A 133 -5.69 -11.11 -11.78
C ILE A 133 -5.76 -11.98 -13.05
N LYS A 134 -4.69 -12.00 -13.86
CA LYS A 134 -4.57 -12.90 -15.01
C LYS A 134 -4.00 -14.25 -14.61
#